data_71c5d753a9c77e9e73031389187e2642
#
_entry.id   71c5d753a9c77e9e73031389187e2642
#
_cell.length_a   1.000
_cell.length_b   1.000
_cell.length_c   1.000
_cell.angle_alpha   90.00
_cell.angle_beta   90.00
_cell.angle_gamma   90.00
#
_symmetry.space_group_name_H-M   'P 1'
#
loop_
_entity.id
_entity.type
_entity.pdbx_description
1 polymer ?
#
loop_
_entity_poly.entity_id
_entity_poly.type
_entity_poly.pdbx_seq_one_letter_code
_entity_poly.pdbx_strand_id
1 'polypeptide(L)'
;MRLKAVCLALASLMLVTVSVATPAAAQIEINVNKGDVQPLPIAIPAFGGARGADIAQVITGNLERSGLFAPIGQQAYIEKGLNVAVQPRFPDWKAINAQALVNGQVTVEGGRLRVDFRLWDIYSEQQLLGLQFTSTPENWRRVAHKISDAVYER
;
A
#
# COMPACT_ATOMS: atom_id res chain seq x y z
N MET A 1 -22.43 36.07 77.22
CA MET A 1 -23.38 35.63 76.15
C MET A 1 -23.03 36.07 74.74
N ARG A 2 -21.84 36.58 74.48
CA ARG A 2 -21.42 37.03 73.10
C ARG A 2 -20.46 36.13 72.41
N LEU A 3 -19.88 35.16 73.15
CA LEU A 3 -18.89 34.26 72.60
C LEU A 3 -19.47 32.99 71.89
N LYS A 4 -20.70 32.61 72.31
CA LYS A 4 -21.40 31.45 71.70
C LYS A 4 -22.06 31.76 70.35
N ALA A 5 -22.35 33.00 70.06
CA ALA A 5 -22.98 33.44 68.80
C ALA A 5 -21.96 33.50 67.64
N VAL A 6 -20.68 33.77 67.95
CA VAL A 6 -19.60 33.86 66.91
C VAL A 6 -19.19 32.50 66.44
N CYS A 7 -19.22 31.47 67.29
CA CYS A 7 -18.89 30.10 66.86
C CYS A 7 -19.96 29.47 65.97
N LEU A 8 -21.22 29.85 66.07
CA LEU A 8 -22.27 29.33 65.18
C LEU A 8 -22.24 29.95 63.77
N ALA A 9 -21.78 31.23 63.70
CA ALA A 9 -21.67 31.89 62.38
C ALA A 9 -20.48 31.41 61.56
N LEU A 10 -19.41 30.90 62.16
CA LEU A 10 -18.25 30.35 61.49
C LEU A 10 -18.44 28.90 61.04
N ALA A 11 -19.36 28.15 61.64
CA ALA A 11 -19.67 26.77 61.24
C ALA A 11 -20.56 26.69 59.98
N SER A 12 -21.25 27.79 59.62
CA SER A 12 -22.15 27.81 58.46
C SER A 12 -21.49 28.20 57.13
N LEU A 13 -20.20 28.57 57.16
CA LEU A 13 -19.49 29.01 55.91
C LEU A 13 -18.56 27.97 55.32
N MET A 14 -18.57 26.77 55.86
CA MET A 14 -17.88 25.61 55.25
C MET A 14 -18.86 24.70 54.50
N LEU A 15 -19.75 25.29 53.70
CA LEU A 15 -20.54 24.53 52.75
C LEU A 15 -19.65 24.28 51.51
N VAL A 16 -18.97 23.17 51.59
CA VAL A 16 -18.13 22.60 50.50
C VAL A 16 -18.90 22.59 49.21
N THR A 17 -18.50 23.42 48.27
CA THR A 17 -18.92 23.28 46.87
C THR A 17 -18.26 22.06 46.30
N VAL A 18 -18.93 20.91 46.35
CA VAL A 18 -18.56 19.73 45.60
C VAL A 18 -18.77 20.05 44.12
N SER A 19 -17.71 20.45 43.46
CA SER A 19 -17.71 20.57 42.01
C SER A 19 -17.83 19.15 41.44
N VAL A 20 -19.00 18.78 40.97
CA VAL A 20 -19.22 17.57 40.19
C VAL A 20 -18.52 17.79 38.86
N ALA A 21 -17.31 17.26 38.74
CA ALA A 21 -16.62 17.15 37.45
C ALA A 21 -17.42 16.17 36.57
N THR A 22 -18.20 16.71 35.64
CA THR A 22 -18.80 15.90 34.58
C THR A 22 -17.65 15.32 33.75
N PRO A 23 -17.60 14.00 33.56
CA PRO A 23 -16.61 13.43 32.63
C PRO A 23 -16.93 14.00 31.24
N ALA A 24 -15.98 14.73 30.67
CA ALA A 24 -16.01 15.05 29.24
C ALA A 24 -15.89 13.73 28.48
N ALA A 25 -17.02 13.21 28.03
CA ALA A 25 -17.02 12.12 27.07
C ALA A 25 -16.31 12.65 25.82
N ALA A 26 -15.08 12.24 25.62
CA ALA A 26 -14.38 12.43 24.34
C ALA A 26 -15.21 11.72 23.28
N GLN A 27 -16.02 12.48 22.57
CA GLN A 27 -16.75 12.00 21.41
C GLN A 27 -15.70 11.70 20.34
N ILE A 28 -15.40 10.40 20.11
CA ILE A 28 -14.59 9.97 18.98
C ILE A 28 -15.44 10.20 17.74
N GLU A 29 -15.25 11.33 17.11
CA GLU A 29 -15.84 11.64 15.81
C GLU A 29 -15.10 10.80 14.76
N ILE A 30 -15.61 9.59 14.49
CA ILE A 30 -15.13 8.75 13.39
C ILE A 30 -15.64 9.42 12.10
N ASN A 31 -14.78 10.23 11.49
CA ASN A 31 -15.08 10.87 10.22
C ASN A 31 -14.95 9.85 9.09
N VAL A 32 -16.01 9.08 8.86
CA VAL A 32 -16.07 7.99 7.85
C VAL A 32 -16.02 8.53 6.40
N ASN A 33 -16.03 9.85 6.19
CA ASN A 33 -16.13 10.47 4.87
C ASN A 33 -14.79 10.88 4.26
N LYS A 34 -13.67 10.60 4.91
CA LYS A 34 -12.33 10.74 4.35
C LYS A 34 -11.56 9.44 4.53
N GLY A 35 -12.01 8.42 3.81
CA GLY A 35 -11.11 7.35 3.41
C GLY A 35 -10.12 7.92 2.41
N ASP A 36 -9.13 8.66 2.90
CA ASP A 36 -7.97 9.05 2.12
C ASP A 36 -7.11 7.78 1.98
N VAL A 37 -7.57 6.88 1.13
CA VAL A 37 -6.79 5.72 0.74
C VAL A 37 -5.65 6.27 -0.11
N GLN A 38 -4.50 6.50 0.52
CA GLN A 38 -3.30 6.88 -0.24
C GLN A 38 -2.95 5.71 -1.16
N PRO A 39 -2.90 5.92 -2.48
CA PRO A 39 -2.53 4.86 -3.40
C PRO A 39 -1.15 4.31 -3.07
N LEU A 40 -1.02 2.98 -3.07
CA LEU A 40 0.21 2.26 -2.72
C LEU A 40 1.28 2.49 -3.80
N PRO A 41 2.45 3.06 -3.46
CA PRO A 41 3.54 3.24 -4.40
C PRO A 41 4.07 1.89 -4.90
N ILE A 42 3.95 1.65 -6.21
CA ILE A 42 4.34 0.39 -6.84
C ILE A 42 5.33 0.61 -7.99
N ALA A 43 6.37 -0.20 -8.04
CA ALA A 43 7.32 -0.22 -9.14
C ALA A 43 7.01 -1.36 -10.10
N ILE A 44 6.98 -1.06 -11.41
CA ILE A 44 6.69 -2.02 -12.47
C ILE A 44 7.72 -1.81 -13.59
N PRO A 45 8.96 -2.27 -13.41
CA PRO A 45 9.97 -2.20 -14.47
C PRO A 45 9.56 -3.04 -15.68
N ALA A 46 10.12 -2.71 -16.83
CA ALA A 46 9.94 -3.54 -18.03
C ALA A 46 10.32 -4.99 -17.72
N PHE A 47 9.45 -5.92 -18.06
CA PHE A 47 9.73 -7.34 -17.94
C PHE A 47 10.84 -7.73 -18.95
N GLY A 48 11.62 -8.72 -18.62
CA GLY A 48 12.61 -9.26 -19.55
C GLY A 48 11.96 -9.93 -20.77
N GLY A 49 12.66 -9.96 -21.88
CA GLY A 49 12.24 -10.64 -23.09
C GLY A 49 11.31 -9.83 -24.01
N ALA A 50 10.92 -10.47 -25.12
CA ALA A 50 10.08 -9.85 -26.14
C ALA A 50 8.70 -9.48 -25.56
N ARG A 51 8.19 -8.25 -25.88
CA ARG A 51 6.93 -7.72 -25.35
C ARG A 51 6.94 -7.40 -23.84
N GLY A 52 8.09 -7.57 -23.15
CA GLY A 52 8.15 -7.32 -21.72
C GLY A 52 7.80 -5.88 -21.32
N ALA A 53 8.26 -4.90 -22.09
CA ALA A 53 7.91 -3.50 -21.88
C ALA A 53 6.42 -3.21 -22.14
N ASP A 54 5.84 -3.80 -23.20
CA ASP A 54 4.42 -3.66 -23.53
C ASP A 54 3.53 -4.22 -22.40
N ILE A 55 3.89 -5.38 -21.87
CA ILE A 55 3.18 -6.03 -20.75
C ILE A 55 3.25 -5.14 -19.51
N ALA A 56 4.44 -4.67 -19.14
CA ALA A 56 4.63 -3.78 -17.99
C ALA A 56 3.81 -2.49 -18.13
N GLN A 57 3.75 -1.91 -19.33
CA GLN A 57 2.96 -0.70 -19.61
C GLN A 57 1.46 -0.94 -19.41
N VAL A 58 0.92 -2.07 -19.87
CA VAL A 58 -0.50 -2.41 -19.67
C VAL A 58 -0.80 -2.62 -18.19
N ILE A 59 0.08 -3.33 -17.46
CA ILE A 59 -0.07 -3.52 -16.01
C ILE A 59 -0.07 -2.17 -15.29
N THR A 60 0.89 -1.29 -15.60
CA THR A 60 0.98 0.06 -15.03
C THR A 60 -0.32 0.83 -15.21
N GLY A 61 -0.83 0.90 -16.44
CA GLY A 61 -2.07 1.62 -16.72
C GLY A 61 -3.31 1.00 -16.06
N ASN A 62 -3.36 -0.31 -15.87
CA ASN A 62 -4.47 -0.96 -15.16
C ASN A 62 -4.45 -0.64 -13.66
N LEU A 63 -3.29 -0.76 -13.02
CA LEU A 63 -3.14 -0.50 -11.59
C LEU A 63 -3.33 0.98 -11.26
N GLU A 64 -2.84 1.89 -12.10
CA GLU A 64 -3.08 3.33 -11.96
C GLU A 64 -4.58 3.67 -12.02
N ARG A 65 -5.30 3.13 -13.02
CA ARG A 65 -6.75 3.36 -13.16
C ARG A 65 -7.58 2.80 -12.02
N SER A 66 -7.09 1.84 -11.27
CA SER A 66 -7.79 1.32 -10.08
C SER A 66 -7.89 2.35 -8.95
N GLY A 67 -7.01 3.36 -8.93
CA GLY A 67 -6.90 4.34 -7.86
C GLY A 67 -6.30 3.81 -6.57
N LEU A 68 -5.99 2.52 -6.47
CA LEU A 68 -5.38 1.89 -5.29
C LEU A 68 -3.85 1.87 -5.34
N PHE A 69 -3.28 2.06 -6.52
CA PHE A 69 -1.83 2.05 -6.74
C PHE A 69 -1.35 3.35 -7.37
N ALA A 70 -0.15 3.78 -6.98
CA ALA A 70 0.59 4.89 -7.57
C ALA A 70 1.85 4.35 -8.25
N PRO A 71 1.83 4.04 -9.56
CA PRO A 71 3.01 3.56 -10.26
C PRO A 71 4.14 4.59 -10.25
N ILE A 72 5.33 4.16 -9.84
CA ILE A 72 6.54 4.98 -9.83
C ILE A 72 7.12 5.01 -11.25
N GLY A 73 7.48 6.20 -11.74
CA GLY A 73 8.06 6.35 -13.08
C GLY A 73 9.39 5.61 -13.24
N GLN A 74 9.59 4.97 -14.39
CA GLN A 74 10.78 4.14 -14.67
C GLN A 74 12.11 4.91 -14.59
N GLN A 75 12.08 6.23 -14.77
CA GLN A 75 13.27 7.07 -14.62
C GLN A 75 13.83 7.11 -13.19
N ALA A 76 13.00 6.81 -12.19
CA ALA A 76 13.42 6.75 -10.79
C ALA A 76 14.12 5.43 -10.42
N TYR A 77 14.02 4.39 -11.23
CA TYR A 77 14.53 3.07 -10.89
C TYR A 77 16.07 3.04 -10.87
N ILE A 78 16.64 2.61 -9.75
CA ILE A 78 18.08 2.45 -9.53
C ILE A 78 18.53 1.11 -10.09
N GLU A 79 17.89 0.02 -9.68
CA GLU A 79 18.15 -1.31 -10.20
C GLU A 79 17.57 -1.46 -11.62
N LYS A 80 18.39 -1.95 -12.54
CA LYS A 80 18.03 -2.20 -13.95
C LYS A 80 18.15 -3.69 -14.28
N GLY A 81 17.39 -4.14 -15.28
CA GLY A 81 17.54 -5.49 -15.84
C GLY A 81 17.24 -6.61 -14.82
N LEU A 82 16.15 -6.49 -14.07
CA LEU A 82 15.77 -7.48 -13.06
C LEU A 82 15.59 -8.86 -13.71
N ASN A 83 16.13 -9.87 -13.03
CA ASN A 83 15.89 -11.26 -13.34
C ASN A 83 14.77 -11.80 -12.42
N VAL A 84 13.72 -12.37 -13.01
CA VAL A 84 12.60 -12.93 -12.26
C VAL A 84 12.98 -14.08 -11.30
N ALA A 85 14.09 -14.77 -11.59
CA ALA A 85 14.59 -15.87 -10.78
C ALA A 85 15.44 -15.40 -9.57
N VAL A 86 15.82 -14.12 -9.54
CA VAL A 86 16.70 -13.56 -8.52
C VAL A 86 15.91 -12.56 -7.67
N GLN A 87 16.22 -12.53 -6.38
CA GLN A 87 15.66 -11.57 -5.45
C GLN A 87 16.12 -10.14 -5.82
N PRO A 88 15.21 -9.14 -5.84
CA PRO A 88 15.58 -7.76 -6.13
C PRO A 88 16.46 -7.17 -5.02
N ARG A 89 17.18 -6.11 -5.36
CA ARG A 89 17.97 -5.35 -4.39
C ARG A 89 17.06 -4.39 -3.63
N PHE A 90 16.40 -4.85 -2.58
CA PHE A 90 15.41 -4.09 -1.82
C PHE A 90 15.85 -2.68 -1.39
N PRO A 91 17.12 -2.42 -0.99
CA PRO A 91 17.56 -1.07 -0.65
C PRO A 91 17.36 -0.05 -1.78
N ASP A 92 17.55 -0.45 -3.05
CA ASP A 92 17.37 0.42 -4.22
C ASP A 92 15.89 0.83 -4.40
N TRP A 93 14.98 -0.09 -4.11
CA TRP A 93 13.54 0.13 -4.18
C TRP A 93 13.00 0.91 -2.99
N LYS A 94 13.54 0.68 -1.79
CA LYS A 94 13.25 1.48 -0.59
C LYS A 94 13.68 2.94 -0.78
N ALA A 95 14.81 3.18 -1.44
CA ALA A 95 15.35 4.53 -1.68
C ALA A 95 14.42 5.40 -2.54
N ILE A 96 13.59 4.79 -3.39
CA ILE A 96 12.58 5.47 -4.21
C ILE A 96 11.16 5.39 -3.63
N ASN A 97 11.04 4.99 -2.37
CA ASN A 97 9.78 4.82 -1.64
C ASN A 97 8.79 3.82 -2.29
N ALA A 98 9.27 2.83 -3.04
CA ALA A 98 8.42 1.74 -3.50
C ALA A 98 7.99 0.87 -2.30
N GLN A 99 6.71 0.56 -2.22
CA GLN A 99 6.17 -0.40 -1.25
C GLN A 99 5.98 -1.78 -1.87
N ALA A 100 5.67 -1.82 -3.15
CA ALA A 100 5.55 -3.06 -3.91
C ALA A 100 6.38 -3.00 -5.20
N LEU A 101 6.82 -4.17 -5.66
CA LEU A 101 7.53 -4.33 -6.91
C LEU A 101 6.96 -5.52 -7.68
N VAL A 102 6.61 -5.29 -8.95
CA VAL A 102 6.24 -6.36 -9.89
C VAL A 102 7.35 -6.51 -10.90
N ASN A 103 8.03 -7.65 -10.93
CA ASN A 103 9.00 -7.98 -11.97
C ASN A 103 8.60 -9.24 -12.71
N GLY A 104 9.11 -9.43 -13.92
CA GLY A 104 8.74 -10.59 -14.72
C GLY A 104 9.68 -10.86 -15.90
N GLN A 105 9.47 -12.03 -16.50
CA GLN A 105 10.17 -12.50 -17.68
C GLN A 105 9.19 -13.05 -18.70
N VAL A 106 9.37 -12.66 -19.94
CA VAL A 106 8.61 -13.16 -21.07
C VAL A 106 9.50 -14.07 -21.92
N THR A 107 9.02 -15.28 -22.18
CA THR A 107 9.69 -16.27 -23.02
C THR A 107 8.72 -16.70 -24.12
N VAL A 108 9.22 -16.84 -25.34
CA VAL A 108 8.46 -17.40 -26.48
C VAL A 108 9.18 -18.67 -26.93
N GLU A 109 8.55 -19.79 -26.73
CA GLU A 109 9.10 -21.11 -27.09
C GLU A 109 8.02 -21.95 -27.79
N GLY A 110 8.36 -22.57 -28.92
CA GLY A 110 7.43 -23.44 -29.66
C GLY A 110 6.10 -22.74 -30.03
N GLY A 111 6.13 -21.44 -30.36
CA GLY A 111 4.93 -20.68 -30.68
C GLY A 111 4.04 -20.34 -29.47
N ARG A 112 4.51 -20.58 -28.25
CA ARG A 112 3.80 -20.26 -27.00
C ARG A 112 4.49 -19.11 -26.28
N LEU A 113 3.67 -18.17 -25.80
CA LEU A 113 4.08 -17.12 -24.89
C LEU A 113 3.95 -17.62 -23.45
N ARG A 114 5.05 -17.55 -22.71
CA ARG A 114 5.10 -17.79 -21.28
C ARG A 114 5.52 -16.52 -20.57
N VAL A 115 4.80 -16.12 -19.53
CA VAL A 115 5.14 -14.98 -18.70
C VAL A 115 5.21 -15.43 -17.25
N ASP A 116 6.41 -15.38 -16.69
CA ASP A 116 6.66 -15.58 -15.27
C ASP A 116 6.72 -14.23 -14.60
N PHE A 117 6.04 -14.05 -13.45
CA PHE A 117 6.14 -12.81 -12.69
C PHE A 117 6.17 -13.05 -11.19
N ARG A 118 6.69 -12.05 -10.48
CA ARG A 118 6.75 -11.99 -9.02
C ARG A 118 6.20 -10.66 -8.55
N LEU A 119 5.47 -10.70 -7.44
CA LEU A 119 5.11 -9.51 -6.66
C LEU A 119 5.87 -9.58 -5.33
N TRP A 120 6.53 -8.50 -4.99
CA TRP A 120 7.33 -8.36 -3.78
C TRP A 120 6.78 -7.25 -2.91
N ASP A 121 6.75 -7.48 -1.59
CA ASP A 121 6.66 -6.43 -0.59
C ASP A 121 8.09 -5.95 -0.30
N ILE A 122 8.34 -4.67 -0.54
CA ILE A 122 9.67 -4.08 -0.45
C ILE A 122 10.12 -3.89 1.01
N TYR A 123 9.18 -3.62 1.92
CA TYR A 123 9.54 -3.38 3.32
C TYR A 123 9.79 -4.68 4.09
N SER A 124 8.94 -5.66 3.93
CA SER A 124 9.10 -6.99 4.54
C SER A 124 10.10 -7.87 3.79
N GLU A 125 10.52 -7.48 2.58
CA GLU A 125 11.42 -8.23 1.69
C GLU A 125 10.88 -9.64 1.33
N GLN A 126 9.55 -9.75 1.29
CA GLN A 126 8.84 -11.01 1.06
C GLN A 126 8.25 -11.08 -0.35
N GLN A 127 8.35 -12.25 -0.96
CA GLN A 127 7.60 -12.53 -2.18
C GLN A 127 6.14 -12.82 -1.81
N LEU A 128 5.22 -11.96 -2.27
CA LEU A 128 3.79 -12.11 -2.04
C LEU A 128 3.13 -13.04 -3.06
N LEU A 129 3.55 -12.95 -4.33
CA LEU A 129 3.07 -13.80 -5.41
C LEU A 129 4.23 -14.27 -6.29
N GLY A 130 4.06 -15.46 -6.86
CA GLY A 130 4.90 -15.98 -7.91
C GLY A 130 4.06 -16.86 -8.81
N LEU A 131 3.68 -16.35 -9.99
CA LEU A 131 2.79 -17.04 -10.92
C LEU A 131 3.39 -17.07 -12.33
N GLN A 132 2.90 -18.02 -13.12
CA GLN A 132 3.21 -18.19 -14.51
C GLN A 132 1.94 -18.25 -15.33
N PHE A 133 1.89 -17.50 -16.42
CA PHE A 133 0.81 -17.59 -17.40
C PHE A 133 1.35 -18.05 -18.75
N THR A 134 0.57 -18.89 -19.42
CA THR A 134 0.89 -19.35 -20.77
C THR A 134 -0.26 -18.96 -21.71
N SER A 135 0.09 -18.52 -22.92
CA SER A 135 -0.86 -18.08 -23.94
C SER A 135 -0.26 -18.23 -25.34
N THR A 136 -0.97 -17.74 -26.36
CA THR A 136 -0.37 -17.48 -27.66
C THR A 136 0.27 -16.08 -27.69
N PRO A 137 1.26 -15.81 -28.53
CA PRO A 137 1.92 -14.51 -28.60
C PRO A 137 0.96 -13.34 -28.89
N GLU A 138 -0.12 -13.58 -29.63
CA GLU A 138 -1.12 -12.57 -30.01
C GLU A 138 -1.94 -12.14 -28.78
N ASN A 139 -2.12 -13.06 -27.83
CA ASN A 139 -2.96 -12.82 -26.62
C ASN A 139 -2.17 -12.25 -25.44
N TRP A 140 -1.00 -11.66 -25.67
CA TRP A 140 -0.14 -11.10 -24.63
C TRP A 140 -0.85 -10.06 -23.74
N ARG A 141 -1.75 -9.23 -24.32
CA ARG A 141 -2.53 -8.24 -23.56
C ARG A 141 -3.42 -8.89 -22.51
N ARG A 142 -4.05 -10.03 -22.87
CA ARG A 142 -4.88 -10.78 -21.92
C ARG A 142 -4.04 -11.30 -20.75
N VAL A 143 -2.78 -11.68 -20.99
CA VAL A 143 -1.85 -12.07 -19.91
C VAL A 143 -1.54 -10.87 -19.02
N ALA A 144 -1.27 -9.69 -19.59
CA ALA A 144 -1.03 -8.48 -18.82
C ALA A 144 -2.23 -8.10 -17.91
N HIS A 145 -3.47 -8.23 -18.41
CA HIS A 145 -4.68 -8.01 -17.59
C HIS A 145 -4.77 -9.02 -16.45
N LYS A 146 -4.54 -10.32 -16.70
CA LYS A 146 -4.54 -11.34 -15.65
C LYS A 146 -3.49 -11.10 -14.57
N ILE A 147 -2.32 -10.58 -14.95
CA ILE A 147 -1.29 -10.19 -13.96
C ILE A 147 -1.79 -9.02 -13.12
N SER A 148 -2.40 -8.01 -13.75
CA SER A 148 -2.98 -6.87 -13.03
C SER A 148 -4.05 -7.31 -12.03
N ASP A 149 -4.93 -8.21 -12.43
CA ASP A 149 -5.98 -8.77 -11.57
C ASP A 149 -5.37 -9.50 -10.38
N ALA A 150 -4.36 -10.35 -10.62
CA ALA A 150 -3.67 -11.09 -9.55
C ALA A 150 -2.95 -10.17 -8.55
N VAL A 151 -2.41 -9.04 -9.02
CA VAL A 151 -1.79 -8.03 -8.14
C VAL A 151 -2.85 -7.28 -7.35
N TYR A 152 -3.98 -6.94 -7.98
CA TYR A 152 -5.09 -6.23 -7.35
C TYR A 152 -5.77 -7.02 -6.23
N GLU A 153 -5.88 -8.33 -6.40
CA GLU A 153 -6.54 -9.23 -5.44
C GLU A 153 -5.68 -9.57 -4.21
N ARG A 154 -4.39 -9.17 -4.19
CA ARG A 154 -3.45 -9.52 -3.13
C ARG A 154 -3.34 -8.45 -2.06
#